data_a23adb4ac2e2bc97f708f049a6c3f82d
#
_entry.id   a23adb4ac2e2bc97f708f049a6c3f82d
#
_cell.length_a   1.000
_cell.length_b   1.000
_cell.length_c   1.000
_cell.angle_alpha   90.00
_cell.angle_beta   90.00
_cell.angle_gamma   90.00
#
_symmetry.space_group_name_H-M   'P 1'
#
loop_
_entity.id
_entity.type
_entity.pdbx_description
1 polymer ?
#
loop_
_entity_poly.entity_id
_entity_poly.type
_entity_poly.pdbx_seq_one_letter_code
_entity_poly.pdbx_strand_id
1 'polypeptide(L)'
;MTVPRRARLLVAAVLVGGVVAGCTQSVDGEPVAAPSSSAAADLDRLAISPNEFPSGYPATRLPSPQAADVLADLSGRPNGGSVTPSSCLPPQLVTDQGSTIVVTGQSTTGGNLTVVLTRAQTALADIADAIGRCGSYAVDMGAVRSTVRAEILPPSPIDSQQSLAFRRTSTSGRAPVTVSQTTTVLAAQNDGVRVYAAFVSFSGARVDGAALDEVFTTAVQRSRGR
;
A
#
# COMPACT_ATOMS: atom_id res chain seq x y z
N MET A 1 3.89 69.85 8.46
CA MET A 1 2.80 70.78 8.90
C MET A 1 1.65 69.91 9.32
N THR A 2 1.33 69.80 10.44
CA THR A 2 0.60 70.32 11.55
C THR A 2 -0.04 69.14 12.33
N VAL A 3 0.46 68.91 13.52
CA VAL A 3 -0.29 68.26 14.63
C VAL A 3 -1.19 69.33 15.23
N PRO A 4 -2.39 69.04 15.75
CA PRO A 4 -2.49 68.88 17.21
C PRO A 4 -3.59 67.92 17.71
N ARG A 5 -3.34 67.35 18.83
CA ARG A 5 -3.78 67.63 20.22
C ARG A 5 -5.00 66.82 20.73
N ARG A 6 -4.67 66.00 21.68
CA ARG A 6 -5.23 65.72 23.01
C ARG A 6 -6.74 65.94 23.25
N ALA A 7 -7.36 64.86 23.77
CA ALA A 7 -8.27 64.96 24.91
C ALA A 7 -8.24 63.64 25.72
N ARG A 8 -7.85 63.81 26.98
CA ARG A 8 -8.00 62.85 28.09
C ARG A 8 -9.44 62.90 28.56
N LEU A 9 -10.06 61.81 28.86
CA LEU A 9 -11.15 61.74 29.82
C LEU A 9 -11.08 60.40 30.56
N LEU A 10 -10.88 60.55 31.86
CA LEU A 10 -11.06 59.54 32.91
C LEU A 10 -12.57 59.23 33.02
N VAL A 11 -12.95 58.00 33.42
CA VAL A 11 -13.87 57.80 34.55
C VAL A 11 -14.33 56.33 34.62
N ALA A 12 -14.16 55.78 35.75
CA ALA A 12 -14.96 54.88 36.57
C ALA A 12 -14.89 53.33 36.27
N ALA A 13 -14.31 52.70 37.27
CA ALA A 13 -14.44 51.30 37.60
C ALA A 13 -15.88 50.95 37.99
N VAL A 14 -16.40 49.86 37.41
CA VAL A 14 -17.52 49.11 37.98
C VAL A 14 -17.10 47.62 38.01
N LEU A 15 -16.82 47.16 39.22
CA LEU A 15 -16.68 45.75 39.56
C LEU A 15 -18.09 45.12 39.54
N VAL A 16 -18.35 44.27 38.56
CA VAL A 16 -19.47 43.33 38.59
C VAL A 16 -18.90 41.93 38.59
N GLY A 17 -18.96 41.29 39.76
CA GLY A 17 -18.66 39.90 39.93
C GLY A 17 -19.67 39.03 39.17
N GLY A 18 -19.24 38.44 38.07
CA GLY A 18 -19.97 37.42 37.35
C GLY A 18 -19.48 36.03 37.78
N VAL A 19 -20.31 35.29 38.47
CA VAL A 19 -20.15 33.88 38.76
C VAL A 19 -20.27 33.16 37.44
N VAL A 20 -19.15 32.69 36.88
CA VAL A 20 -19.13 31.78 35.72
C VAL A 20 -19.44 30.38 36.22
N ALA A 21 -20.71 29.99 36.13
CA ALA A 21 -21.10 28.60 36.23
C ALA A 21 -20.51 27.86 35.01
N GLY A 22 -19.37 27.22 35.19
CA GLY A 22 -18.74 26.35 34.22
C GLY A 22 -19.64 25.10 34.05
N CYS A 23 -20.35 25.04 32.92
CA CYS A 23 -20.89 23.77 32.44
C CYS A 23 -19.71 22.91 32.00
N THR A 24 -19.28 21.99 32.86
CA THR A 24 -18.46 20.84 32.42
C THR A 24 -19.36 19.92 31.62
N GLN A 25 -19.38 20.11 30.31
CA GLN A 25 -19.84 19.05 29.42
C GLN A 25 -18.77 17.96 29.44
N SER A 26 -19.03 16.88 30.17
CA SER A 26 -18.35 15.62 29.98
C SER A 26 -18.74 15.12 28.60
N VAL A 27 -17.84 15.23 27.62
CA VAL A 27 -17.96 14.50 26.37
C VAL A 27 -17.64 13.06 26.73
N ASP A 28 -18.68 12.22 26.85
CA ASP A 28 -18.54 10.78 26.87
C ASP A 28 -18.06 10.36 25.46
N GLY A 29 -16.81 10.63 25.16
CA GLY A 29 -16.09 10.03 24.05
C GLY A 29 -15.76 8.60 24.45
N GLU A 30 -16.51 7.67 23.94
CA GLU A 30 -16.11 6.25 23.97
C GLU A 30 -14.70 6.16 23.37
N PRO A 31 -13.70 5.66 24.11
CA PRO A 31 -12.34 5.58 23.59
C PRO A 31 -12.36 4.66 22.39
N VAL A 32 -12.22 5.22 21.19
CA VAL A 32 -11.91 4.44 20.00
C VAL A 32 -10.59 3.74 20.31
N ALA A 33 -10.65 2.43 20.50
CA ALA A 33 -9.48 1.64 20.77
C ALA A 33 -8.46 1.91 19.66
N ALA A 34 -7.34 2.52 20.01
CA ALA A 34 -6.21 2.60 19.12
C ALA A 34 -5.88 1.18 18.65
N PRO A 35 -5.56 0.96 17.36
CA PRO A 35 -5.23 -0.38 16.86
C PRO A 35 -4.19 -0.99 17.78
N SER A 36 -4.55 -2.13 18.34
CA SER A 36 -3.81 -2.75 19.44
C SER A 36 -2.35 -2.89 19.05
N SER A 37 -1.44 -2.31 19.79
CA SER A 37 0.01 -2.49 19.64
C SER A 37 0.45 -3.96 19.58
N SER A 38 -0.38 -4.86 20.11
CA SER A 38 -0.21 -6.32 20.01
C SER A 38 -0.36 -6.86 18.58
N ALA A 39 -1.32 -6.37 17.79
CA ALA A 39 -1.54 -6.89 16.42
C ALA A 39 -0.39 -6.52 15.47
N ALA A 40 0.20 -5.33 15.61
CA ALA A 40 1.38 -4.94 14.86
C ALA A 40 2.63 -5.72 15.31
N ALA A 41 2.81 -5.91 16.62
CA ALA A 41 3.92 -6.70 17.17
C ALA A 41 3.83 -8.19 16.77
N ASP A 42 2.63 -8.72 16.56
CA ASP A 42 2.44 -10.09 16.07
C ASP A 42 2.86 -10.22 14.60
N LEU A 43 2.52 -9.25 13.74
CA LEU A 43 2.97 -9.25 12.35
C LEU A 43 4.49 -9.10 12.23
N ASP A 44 5.13 -8.34 13.11
CA ASP A 44 6.58 -8.19 13.11
C ASP A 44 7.33 -9.52 13.27
N ARG A 45 6.80 -10.42 14.09
CA ARG A 45 7.39 -11.76 14.29
C ARG A 45 7.18 -12.69 13.11
N LEU A 46 6.10 -12.47 12.36
CA LEU A 46 5.73 -13.26 11.20
C LEU A 46 6.34 -12.74 9.90
N ALA A 47 6.91 -11.53 9.92
CA ALA A 47 7.47 -10.91 8.74
C ALA A 47 8.82 -11.52 8.36
N ILE A 48 9.09 -11.57 7.04
CA ILE A 48 10.41 -11.86 6.53
C ILE A 48 11.38 -10.75 6.90
N SER A 49 12.60 -11.13 7.30
CA SER A 49 13.70 -10.20 7.54
C SER A 49 14.39 -9.80 6.21
N PRO A 50 14.96 -8.60 6.09
CA PRO A 50 15.78 -8.23 4.93
C PRO A 50 16.90 -9.22 4.59
N ASN A 51 17.49 -9.87 5.60
CA ASN A 51 18.57 -10.85 5.43
C ASN A 51 18.10 -12.21 4.84
N GLU A 52 16.79 -12.41 4.74
CA GLU A 52 16.18 -13.63 4.17
C GLU A 52 15.78 -13.43 2.71
N PHE A 53 16.10 -12.29 2.11
CA PHE A 53 15.91 -12.07 0.68
C PHE A 53 16.94 -12.86 -0.12
N PRO A 54 16.60 -13.27 -1.36
CA PRO A 54 17.53 -13.97 -2.24
C PRO A 54 18.83 -13.20 -2.46
N SER A 55 19.91 -13.91 -2.69
CA SER A 55 21.19 -13.30 -3.02
C SER A 55 21.05 -12.42 -4.29
N GLY A 56 21.64 -11.23 -4.28
CA GLY A 56 21.51 -10.26 -5.37
C GLY A 56 20.36 -9.26 -5.20
N TYR A 57 19.57 -9.37 -4.13
CA TYR A 57 18.49 -8.44 -3.77
C TYR A 57 18.74 -7.86 -2.37
N PRO A 58 19.74 -6.97 -2.19
CA PRO A 58 19.91 -6.28 -0.91
C PRO A 58 18.61 -5.59 -0.53
N ALA A 59 18.05 -5.99 0.61
CA ALA A 59 16.71 -5.61 1.00
C ALA A 59 16.69 -4.69 2.22
N THR A 60 15.61 -3.92 2.34
CA THR A 60 15.32 -3.06 3.48
C THR A 60 13.83 -3.08 3.81
N ARG A 61 13.50 -2.93 5.08
CA ARG A 61 12.14 -2.71 5.53
C ARG A 61 11.79 -1.24 5.36
N LEU A 62 10.64 -0.98 4.75
CA LEU A 62 10.18 0.38 4.48
C LEU A 62 9.43 0.96 5.69
N PRO A 63 9.69 2.21 6.07
CA PRO A 63 8.85 2.96 7.00
C PRO A 63 7.48 3.26 6.36
N SER A 64 6.46 3.45 7.19
CA SER A 64 5.06 3.57 6.77
C SER A 64 4.80 4.56 5.61
N PRO A 65 5.40 5.77 5.55
CA PRO A 65 5.15 6.67 4.42
C PRO A 65 5.61 6.08 3.08
N GLN A 66 6.81 5.47 3.03
CA GLN A 66 7.35 4.85 1.82
C GLN A 66 6.63 3.55 1.46
N ALA A 67 6.17 2.82 2.48
CA ALA A 67 5.36 1.62 2.28
C ALA A 67 4.06 1.94 1.55
N ALA A 68 3.42 3.08 1.83
CA ALA A 68 2.18 3.50 1.19
C ALA A 68 2.32 3.65 -0.33
N ASP A 69 3.42 4.23 -0.80
CA ASP A 69 3.70 4.40 -2.23
C ASP A 69 3.89 3.03 -2.92
N VAL A 70 4.67 2.15 -2.30
CA VAL A 70 4.89 0.78 -2.82
C VAL A 70 3.58 -0.02 -2.86
N LEU A 71 2.71 0.14 -1.87
CA LEU A 71 1.40 -0.53 -1.84
C LEU A 71 0.45 0.01 -2.90
N ALA A 72 0.49 1.31 -3.19
CA ALA A 72 -0.27 1.91 -4.29
C ALA A 72 0.19 1.34 -5.64
N ASP A 73 1.49 1.28 -5.88
CA ASP A 73 2.07 0.69 -7.08
C ASP A 73 1.74 -0.80 -7.22
N LEU A 74 1.83 -1.54 -6.13
CA LEU A 74 1.49 -2.97 -6.11
C LEU A 74 0.02 -3.19 -6.47
N SER A 75 -0.90 -2.37 -5.95
CA SER A 75 -2.32 -2.46 -6.29
C SER A 75 -2.61 -2.05 -7.73
N GLY A 76 -1.77 -1.22 -8.34
CA GLY A 76 -1.96 -0.63 -9.67
C GLY A 76 -3.07 0.40 -9.73
N ARG A 77 -3.47 0.92 -8.59
CA ARG A 77 -4.42 2.03 -8.52
C ARG A 77 -3.70 3.34 -8.83
N PRO A 78 -4.20 4.12 -9.78
CA PRO A 78 -3.57 5.39 -10.07
C PRO A 78 -3.72 6.35 -8.88
N ASN A 79 -2.62 7.01 -8.51
CA ASN A 79 -2.66 8.10 -7.54
C ASN A 79 -3.05 9.40 -8.26
N GLY A 80 -4.32 9.82 -8.12
CA GLY A 80 -4.84 11.03 -8.75
C GLY A 80 -5.20 10.92 -10.23
N GLY A 81 -5.23 9.71 -10.80
CA GLY A 81 -5.64 9.45 -12.18
C GLY A 81 -7.05 8.87 -12.30
N SER A 82 -7.48 8.60 -13.55
CA SER A 82 -8.73 7.91 -13.84
C SER A 82 -8.48 6.60 -14.58
N VAL A 83 -9.44 5.66 -14.43
CA VAL A 83 -9.42 4.36 -15.09
C VAL A 83 -10.59 4.27 -16.06
N THR A 84 -10.33 3.76 -17.26
CA THR A 84 -11.37 3.57 -18.28
C THR A 84 -11.37 2.13 -18.77
N PRO A 85 -12.48 1.39 -18.65
CA PRO A 85 -13.72 1.82 -17.99
C PRO A 85 -13.56 1.93 -16.47
N SER A 86 -14.35 2.78 -15.82
CA SER A 86 -14.24 3.02 -14.37
C SER A 86 -14.52 1.79 -13.50
N SER A 87 -15.32 0.85 -14.03
CA SER A 87 -15.56 -0.46 -13.41
C SER A 87 -14.31 -1.34 -13.29
N CYS A 88 -13.24 -0.99 -14.00
CA CYS A 88 -11.94 -1.68 -13.96
C CYS A 88 -10.93 -1.02 -13.01
N LEU A 89 -11.39 -0.17 -12.10
CA LEU A 89 -10.50 0.31 -11.04
C LEU A 89 -9.95 -0.89 -10.25
N PRO A 90 -8.60 -1.07 -10.21
CA PRO A 90 -8.03 -2.23 -9.54
C PRO A 90 -8.44 -2.33 -8.06
N PRO A 91 -8.61 -3.55 -7.53
CA PRO A 91 -8.95 -3.75 -6.13
C PRO A 91 -7.83 -3.22 -5.23
N GLN A 92 -8.20 -2.74 -4.06
CA GLN A 92 -7.23 -2.38 -3.04
C GLN A 92 -6.68 -3.67 -2.41
N LEU A 93 -5.38 -3.92 -2.57
CA LEU A 93 -4.75 -5.14 -2.08
C LEU A 93 -4.53 -5.11 -0.57
N VAL A 94 -4.33 -3.93 -0.01
CA VAL A 94 -4.10 -3.69 1.41
C VAL A 94 -5.07 -2.63 1.90
N THR A 95 -5.89 -2.96 2.91
CA THR A 95 -6.89 -2.05 3.48
C THR A 95 -6.42 -1.38 4.77
N ASP A 96 -5.50 -2.00 5.49
CA ASP A 96 -4.94 -1.49 6.74
C ASP A 96 -3.42 -1.31 6.60
N GLN A 97 -3.01 -0.08 6.28
CA GLN A 97 -1.59 0.27 6.16
C GLN A 97 -0.88 0.30 7.52
N GLY A 98 -1.61 0.55 8.61
CA GLY A 98 -1.05 0.58 9.97
C GLY A 98 -0.61 -0.80 10.47
N SER A 99 -1.22 -1.86 9.95
CA SER A 99 -0.89 -3.26 10.25
C SER A 99 -0.27 -3.95 9.04
N THR A 100 0.62 -3.27 8.33
CA THR A 100 1.26 -3.79 7.12
C THR A 100 2.77 -3.61 7.18
N ILE A 101 3.48 -4.66 6.82
CA ILE A 101 4.94 -4.67 6.75
C ILE A 101 5.35 -4.82 5.30
N VAL A 102 6.25 -3.96 4.85
CA VAL A 102 6.81 -3.97 3.50
C VAL A 102 8.32 -4.09 3.58
N VAL A 103 8.85 -5.10 2.91
CA VAL A 103 10.30 -5.29 2.71
C VAL A 103 10.55 -5.30 1.21
N THR A 104 11.52 -4.52 0.75
CA THR A 104 11.86 -4.43 -0.67
C THR A 104 13.36 -4.58 -0.88
N GLY A 105 13.73 -5.29 -1.93
CA GLY A 105 15.10 -5.47 -2.39
C GLY A 105 15.22 -5.15 -3.87
N GLN A 106 16.28 -4.45 -4.25
CA GLN A 106 16.55 -4.07 -5.63
C GLN A 106 17.74 -4.84 -6.19
N SER A 107 17.56 -5.45 -7.35
CA SER A 107 18.66 -6.10 -8.07
C SER A 107 19.56 -5.07 -8.76
N THR A 108 20.87 -5.35 -8.78
CA THR A 108 21.84 -4.58 -9.57
C THR A 108 21.65 -4.72 -11.08
N THR A 109 20.94 -5.76 -11.53
CA THR A 109 20.64 -6.01 -12.95
C THR A 109 19.31 -5.43 -13.42
N GLY A 110 18.62 -4.72 -12.55
CA GLY A 110 17.32 -4.11 -12.81
C GLY A 110 16.15 -5.05 -12.49
N GLY A 111 15.33 -4.63 -11.59
CA GLY A 111 14.18 -5.35 -11.05
C GLY A 111 14.05 -5.11 -9.56
N ASN A 112 12.82 -5.08 -9.10
CA ASN A 112 12.52 -4.83 -7.71
C ASN A 112 11.67 -5.99 -7.16
N LEU A 113 12.12 -6.57 -6.06
CA LEU A 113 11.46 -7.65 -5.35
C LEU A 113 10.88 -7.08 -4.06
N THR A 114 9.58 -7.24 -3.87
CA THR A 114 8.87 -6.68 -2.72
C THR A 114 8.05 -7.77 -2.04
N VAL A 115 8.13 -7.83 -0.72
CA VAL A 115 7.25 -8.66 0.11
C VAL A 115 6.39 -7.77 0.98
N VAL A 116 5.10 -8.06 1.00
CA VAL A 116 4.11 -7.40 1.85
C VAL A 116 3.46 -8.43 2.75
N LEU A 117 3.45 -8.17 4.03
CA LEU A 117 2.71 -8.94 5.03
C LEU A 117 1.62 -8.04 5.62
N THR A 118 0.37 -8.49 5.60
CA THR A 118 -0.76 -7.69 6.08
C THR A 118 -1.88 -8.57 6.66
N ARG A 119 -2.73 -7.97 7.49
CA ARG A 119 -4.01 -8.57 7.84
C ARG A 119 -4.99 -8.40 6.69
N ALA A 120 -5.75 -9.45 6.39
CA ALA A 120 -6.71 -9.45 5.29
C ALA A 120 -8.10 -9.86 5.77
N GLN A 121 -9.09 -9.06 5.41
CA GLN A 121 -10.50 -9.30 5.71
C GLN A 121 -11.30 -9.81 4.50
N THR A 122 -10.70 -9.75 3.30
CA THR A 122 -11.31 -10.18 2.03
C THR A 122 -10.67 -11.48 1.55
N ALA A 123 -11.37 -12.24 0.72
CA ALA A 123 -10.79 -13.43 0.11
C ALA A 123 -9.88 -13.08 -1.08
N LEU A 124 -8.87 -13.91 -1.36
CA LEU A 124 -8.07 -13.78 -2.60
C LEU A 124 -8.92 -14.03 -3.85
N ALA A 125 -9.99 -14.81 -3.74
CA ALA A 125 -10.93 -15.03 -4.84
C ALA A 125 -11.59 -13.73 -5.31
N ASP A 126 -11.96 -12.82 -4.41
CA ASP A 126 -12.56 -11.52 -4.77
C ASP A 126 -11.59 -10.66 -5.59
N ILE A 127 -10.30 -10.74 -5.26
CA ILE A 127 -9.23 -10.05 -6.01
C ILE A 127 -9.07 -10.71 -7.39
N ALA A 128 -9.05 -12.03 -7.46
CA ALA A 128 -8.95 -12.77 -8.71
C ALA A 128 -10.12 -12.45 -9.65
N ASP A 129 -11.34 -12.42 -9.14
CA ASP A 129 -12.55 -12.07 -9.89
C ASP A 129 -12.49 -10.63 -10.42
N ALA A 130 -12.01 -9.69 -9.61
CA ALA A 130 -11.85 -8.30 -10.04
C ALA A 130 -10.82 -8.17 -11.17
N ILE A 131 -9.70 -8.88 -11.09
CA ILE A 131 -8.66 -8.92 -12.14
C ILE A 131 -9.21 -9.60 -13.38
N GLY A 132 -9.90 -10.74 -13.23
CA GLY A 132 -10.45 -11.52 -14.35
C GLY A 132 -11.49 -10.76 -15.18
N ARG A 133 -12.31 -9.92 -14.51
CA ARG A 133 -13.27 -9.04 -15.21
C ARG A 133 -12.61 -7.93 -16.02
N CYS A 134 -11.37 -7.57 -15.71
CA CYS A 134 -10.69 -6.39 -16.24
C CYS A 134 -9.30 -6.73 -16.80
N GLY A 135 -9.26 -7.67 -17.76
CA GLY A 135 -8.00 -8.09 -18.40
C GLY A 135 -7.30 -6.98 -19.19
N SER A 136 -7.99 -5.88 -19.53
CA SER A 136 -7.38 -4.71 -20.17
C SER A 136 -8.16 -3.45 -19.84
N TYR A 137 -7.44 -2.36 -19.51
CA TYR A 137 -8.02 -1.05 -19.23
C TYR A 137 -6.99 0.07 -19.49
N ALA A 138 -7.46 1.31 -19.55
CA ALA A 138 -6.60 2.47 -19.65
C ALA A 138 -6.52 3.22 -18.33
N VAL A 139 -5.35 3.81 -18.07
CA VAL A 139 -5.10 4.71 -16.95
C VAL A 139 -4.67 6.06 -17.51
N ASP A 140 -5.40 7.12 -17.14
CA ASP A 140 -5.09 8.47 -17.52
C ASP A 140 -4.56 9.25 -16.29
N MET A 141 -3.33 9.73 -16.38
CA MET A 141 -2.65 10.54 -15.37
C MET A 141 -2.25 11.89 -15.98
N GLY A 142 -3.23 12.76 -16.16
CA GLY A 142 -3.02 14.05 -16.82
C GLY A 142 -2.59 13.91 -18.29
N ALA A 143 -1.34 14.28 -18.58
CA ALA A 143 -0.80 14.18 -19.94
C ALA A 143 -0.36 12.77 -20.34
N VAL A 144 -0.29 11.84 -19.41
CA VAL A 144 0.19 10.47 -19.66
C VAL A 144 -1.00 9.51 -19.65
N ARG A 145 -1.15 8.78 -20.76
CA ARG A 145 -2.10 7.67 -20.87
C ARG A 145 -1.33 6.36 -20.96
N SER A 146 -1.71 5.40 -20.13
CA SER A 146 -1.15 4.05 -20.13
C SER A 146 -2.22 3.04 -20.48
N THR A 147 -1.84 1.98 -21.20
CA THR A 147 -2.67 0.79 -21.36
C THR A 147 -2.17 -0.26 -20.41
N VAL A 148 -3.07 -0.82 -19.62
CA VAL A 148 -2.77 -1.88 -18.66
C VAL A 148 -3.40 -3.18 -19.13
N ARG A 149 -2.63 -4.26 -19.09
CA ARG A 149 -3.09 -5.64 -19.28
C ARG A 149 -2.86 -6.40 -17.98
N ALA A 150 -3.88 -7.10 -17.52
CA ALA A 150 -3.83 -7.94 -16.32
C ALA A 150 -4.28 -9.37 -16.67
N GLU A 151 -3.57 -10.35 -16.16
CA GLU A 151 -3.86 -11.76 -16.36
C GLU A 151 -3.66 -12.57 -15.09
N ILE A 152 -4.54 -13.53 -14.85
CA ILE A 152 -4.38 -14.51 -13.78
C ILE A 152 -3.41 -15.58 -14.29
N LEU A 153 -2.44 -15.91 -13.45
CA LEU A 153 -1.46 -16.96 -13.69
C LEU A 153 -1.83 -18.23 -12.90
N PRO A 154 -1.30 -19.40 -13.27
CA PRO A 154 -1.36 -20.58 -12.41
C PRO A 154 -0.81 -20.23 -11.01
N PRO A 155 -1.51 -20.59 -9.93
CA PRO A 155 -1.06 -20.29 -8.59
C PRO A 155 0.25 -21.02 -8.28
N SER A 156 1.09 -20.44 -7.43
CA SER A 156 2.29 -21.09 -6.92
C SER A 156 1.90 -22.36 -6.14
N PRO A 157 2.64 -23.48 -6.30
CA PRO A 157 2.37 -24.74 -5.61
C PRO A 157 2.77 -24.67 -4.13
N ILE A 158 2.25 -23.68 -3.41
CA ILE A 158 2.50 -23.50 -2.00
C ILE A 158 1.32 -24.00 -1.19
N ASP A 159 1.62 -24.65 -0.06
CA ASP A 159 0.58 -25.06 0.87
C ASP A 159 0.02 -23.80 1.57
N SER A 160 -1.22 -23.42 1.25
CA SER A 160 -1.94 -22.27 1.80
C SER A 160 -3.45 -22.47 1.69
N GLN A 161 -4.22 -21.82 2.57
CA GLN A 161 -5.68 -21.88 2.51
C GLN A 161 -6.22 -21.24 1.23
N GLN A 162 -5.59 -20.17 0.77
CA GLN A 162 -5.87 -19.51 -0.49
C GLN A 162 -4.57 -19.07 -1.15
N SER A 163 -4.48 -19.19 -2.47
CA SER A 163 -3.37 -18.67 -3.26
C SER A 163 -3.87 -18.01 -4.53
N LEU A 164 -3.11 -17.03 -5.02
CA LEU A 164 -3.38 -16.29 -6.25
C LEU A 164 -2.04 -15.89 -6.88
N ALA A 165 -1.95 -16.01 -8.21
CA ALA A 165 -0.87 -15.42 -8.96
C ALA A 165 -1.44 -14.61 -10.12
N PHE A 166 -0.89 -13.42 -10.36
CA PHE A 166 -1.29 -12.59 -11.48
C PHE A 166 -0.13 -11.75 -12.01
N ARG A 167 -0.26 -11.31 -13.24
CA ARG A 167 0.67 -10.39 -13.89
C ARG A 167 -0.07 -9.17 -14.38
N ARG A 168 0.55 -8.02 -14.24
CA ARG A 168 0.07 -6.76 -14.79
C ARG A 168 1.18 -6.09 -15.59
N THR A 169 0.88 -5.71 -16.83
CA THR A 169 1.79 -4.95 -17.69
C THR A 169 1.15 -3.61 -18.01
N SER A 170 1.81 -2.54 -17.65
CA SER A 170 1.45 -1.17 -17.99
C SER A 170 2.37 -0.65 -19.09
N THR A 171 1.81 -0.13 -20.16
CA THR A 171 2.56 0.44 -21.29
C THR A 171 2.14 1.88 -21.50
N SER A 172 3.10 2.79 -21.48
CA SER A 172 2.94 4.23 -21.67
C SER A 172 3.75 4.71 -22.86
N GLY A 173 3.38 5.87 -23.41
CA GLY A 173 4.09 6.50 -24.54
C GLY A 173 3.42 6.23 -25.88
N ARG A 174 4.07 6.68 -26.96
CA ARG A 174 3.66 6.48 -28.35
C ARG A 174 4.82 5.90 -29.15
N ALA A 175 4.49 5.03 -30.08
CA ALA A 175 5.50 4.50 -31.00
C ALA A 175 6.27 5.65 -31.69
N PRO A 176 7.60 5.55 -31.84
CA PRO A 176 8.43 4.39 -31.50
C PRO A 176 8.90 4.34 -30.04
N VAL A 177 8.59 5.35 -29.21
CA VAL A 177 9.06 5.41 -27.81
C VAL A 177 7.94 4.98 -26.86
N THR A 178 8.06 3.77 -26.36
CA THR A 178 7.15 3.23 -25.31
C THR A 178 7.95 2.74 -24.13
N VAL A 179 7.40 2.93 -22.94
CA VAL A 179 7.93 2.36 -21.69
C VAL A 179 6.92 1.36 -21.18
N SER A 180 7.38 0.18 -20.83
CA SER A 180 6.53 -0.82 -20.19
C SER A 180 7.09 -1.22 -18.84
N GLN A 181 6.17 -1.43 -17.89
CA GLN A 181 6.43 -1.96 -16.57
C GLN A 181 5.60 -3.23 -16.40
N THR A 182 6.24 -4.30 -16.00
CA THR A 182 5.57 -5.56 -15.68
C THR A 182 5.71 -5.86 -14.20
N THR A 183 4.58 -6.11 -13.55
CA THR A 183 4.52 -6.54 -12.15
C THR A 183 3.94 -7.95 -12.11
N THR A 184 4.70 -8.92 -11.61
CA THR A 184 4.23 -10.29 -11.33
C THR A 184 4.05 -10.42 -9.83
N VAL A 185 2.89 -10.89 -9.40
CA VAL A 185 2.51 -10.99 -7.98
C VAL A 185 2.11 -12.42 -7.66
N LEU A 186 2.68 -12.94 -6.58
CA LEU A 186 2.25 -14.16 -5.91
C LEU A 186 1.60 -13.77 -4.58
N ALA A 187 0.49 -14.39 -4.24
CA ALA A 187 -0.22 -14.13 -2.99
C ALA A 187 -0.64 -15.43 -2.32
N ALA A 188 -0.54 -15.46 -1.00
CA ALA A 188 -1.05 -16.53 -0.15
C ALA A 188 -1.75 -15.96 1.08
N GLN A 189 -2.78 -16.64 1.55
CA GLN A 189 -3.51 -16.24 2.74
C GLN A 189 -3.75 -17.45 3.64
N ASN A 190 -3.43 -17.28 4.93
CA ASN A 190 -3.66 -18.24 6.01
C ASN A 190 -4.12 -17.49 7.24
N ASP A 191 -5.21 -17.94 7.88
CA ASP A 191 -5.70 -17.45 9.19
C ASP A 191 -5.78 -15.91 9.28
N GLY A 192 -6.26 -15.27 8.21
CA GLY A 192 -6.39 -13.82 8.14
C GLY A 192 -5.07 -13.04 7.97
N VAL A 193 -3.94 -13.74 7.81
CA VAL A 193 -2.66 -13.15 7.42
C VAL A 193 -2.43 -13.38 5.93
N ARG A 194 -2.11 -12.34 5.21
CA ARG A 194 -1.84 -12.37 3.78
C ARG A 194 -0.42 -11.94 3.47
N VAL A 195 0.23 -12.73 2.63
CA VAL A 195 1.54 -12.44 2.06
C VAL A 195 1.36 -12.12 0.58
N TYR A 196 1.97 -11.04 0.11
CA TYR A 196 2.23 -10.80 -1.29
C TYR A 196 3.74 -10.80 -1.52
N ALA A 197 4.19 -11.45 -2.58
CA ALA A 197 5.51 -11.24 -3.15
C ALA A 197 5.35 -10.72 -4.57
N ALA A 198 6.05 -9.66 -4.91
CA ALA A 198 5.96 -9.02 -6.21
C ALA A 198 7.33 -8.78 -6.82
N PHE A 199 7.44 -9.03 -8.11
CA PHE A 199 8.59 -8.66 -8.91
C PHE A 199 8.18 -7.61 -9.94
N VAL A 200 8.87 -6.48 -9.94
CA VAL A 200 8.68 -5.39 -10.89
C VAL A 200 9.86 -5.34 -11.84
N SER A 201 9.58 -5.40 -13.14
CA SER A 201 10.57 -5.23 -14.20
C SER A 201 10.17 -4.14 -15.17
N PHE A 202 11.16 -3.51 -15.81
CA PHE A 202 10.99 -2.44 -16.77
C PHE A 202 11.52 -2.82 -18.15
N SER A 203 10.90 -2.25 -19.20
CA SER A 203 11.38 -2.33 -20.60
C SER A 203 11.61 -3.77 -21.10
N GLY A 204 10.75 -4.70 -20.69
CA GLY A 204 10.81 -6.10 -21.15
C GLY A 204 11.90 -6.95 -20.50
N ALA A 205 12.54 -6.47 -19.43
CA ALA A 205 13.43 -7.31 -18.64
C ALA A 205 12.68 -8.55 -18.12
N ARG A 206 13.36 -9.71 -18.09
CA ARG A 206 12.76 -10.96 -17.61
C ARG A 206 12.47 -10.87 -16.13
N VAL A 207 11.34 -11.46 -15.74
CA VAL A 207 11.06 -11.73 -14.33
C VAL A 207 12.06 -12.75 -13.81
N ASP A 208 12.71 -12.46 -12.70
CA ASP A 208 13.48 -13.45 -11.95
C ASP A 208 12.50 -14.30 -11.13
N GLY A 209 11.94 -15.32 -11.82
CA GLY A 209 10.97 -16.22 -11.22
C GLY A 209 11.55 -17.02 -10.05
N ALA A 210 12.82 -17.38 -10.12
CA ALA A 210 13.49 -18.14 -9.06
C ALA A 210 13.57 -17.32 -7.77
N ALA A 211 14.03 -16.06 -7.86
CA ALA A 211 14.09 -15.17 -6.70
C ALA A 211 12.69 -14.84 -6.15
N LEU A 212 11.70 -14.65 -7.05
CA LEU A 212 10.32 -14.40 -6.64
C LEU A 212 9.72 -15.59 -5.88
N ASP A 213 9.90 -16.82 -6.38
CA ASP A 213 9.40 -18.03 -5.73
C ASP A 213 10.12 -18.31 -4.41
N GLU A 214 11.44 -18.09 -4.34
CA GLU A 214 12.24 -18.25 -3.13
C GLU A 214 11.74 -17.32 -2.02
N VAL A 215 11.64 -16.01 -2.28
CA VAL A 215 11.21 -15.05 -1.28
C VAL A 215 9.76 -15.26 -0.87
N PHE A 216 8.89 -15.62 -1.83
CA PHE A 216 7.50 -15.93 -1.54
C PHE A 216 7.36 -17.13 -0.61
N THR A 217 8.07 -18.21 -0.91
CA THR A 217 8.07 -19.43 -0.09
C THR A 217 8.55 -19.13 1.33
N THR A 218 9.66 -18.42 1.46
CA THR A 218 10.21 -18.01 2.76
C THR A 218 9.21 -17.16 3.54
N ALA A 219 8.60 -16.16 2.91
CA ALA A 219 7.65 -15.26 3.55
C ALA A 219 6.37 -16.01 4.01
N VAL A 220 5.86 -16.95 3.21
CA VAL A 220 4.70 -17.77 3.60
C VAL A 220 5.04 -18.71 4.75
N GLN A 221 6.21 -19.33 4.75
CA GLN A 221 6.65 -20.18 5.88
C GLN A 221 6.76 -19.37 7.17
N ARG A 222 7.38 -18.19 7.11
CA ARG A 222 7.47 -17.26 8.25
C ARG A 222 6.11 -16.82 8.76
N SER A 223 5.18 -16.49 7.86
CA SER A 223 3.83 -16.05 8.23
C SER A 223 3.00 -17.10 8.99
N ARG A 224 3.45 -18.36 8.97
CA ARG A 224 2.86 -19.48 9.70
C ARG A 224 3.58 -19.78 11.04
N GLY A 225 4.62 -19.01 11.37
CA GLY A 225 5.44 -19.25 12.56
C GLY A 225 6.34 -20.49 12.46
N ARG A 226 6.76 -20.86 11.25
CA ARG A 226 7.68 -21.97 10.97
C ARG A 226 9.05 -21.50 10.58
#